data_79a2ca989c56aba5130ba44061a2b3b2
#
_entry.id   79a2ca989c56aba5130ba44061a2b3b2
#
_cell.length_a   1.000
_cell.length_b   1.000
_cell.length_c   1.000
_cell.angle_alpha   90.00
_cell.angle_beta   90.00
_cell.angle_gamma   90.00
#
_symmetry.space_group_name_H-M   'P 1'
#
loop_
_entity.id
_entity.type
_entity.pdbx_description
1 polymer ?
#
loop_
_entity_poly.entity_id
_entity_poly.type
_entity_poly.pdbx_seq_one_letter_code
_entity_poly.pdbx_strand_id
1 'polypeptide(L)'
;MQEAHKIKPFPEPPKENWISSVMIRVDKSSDINKVAYDIMKKYTKAYDIRVIISKDMMRDIAGKLQNISTLIYGLSGVFWLIAVGVLVIVFSMTLNERKREFALLRILGATRKKLSAIIINESLMISAIGASIGVILGAIIIFSFSTLISDYIGLPYLLPSWGFILFIMLASFILAALVGPLASLYSAIKIGRSDVYLTMRENE
;
A
#
# COMPACT_ATOMS: atom_id res chain seq x y z
N MET A 1 32.25 20.18 -14.66
CA MET A 1 33.27 19.12 -14.90
C MET A 1 33.04 18.04 -13.84
N GLN A 2 32.39 16.95 -14.21
CA GLN A 2 32.17 15.80 -13.35
C GLN A 2 33.43 14.94 -13.37
N GLU A 3 34.09 14.82 -12.23
CA GLU A 3 35.14 13.82 -12.05
C GLU A 3 34.53 12.43 -12.14
N ALA A 4 34.78 11.76 -13.26
CA ALA A 4 34.47 10.35 -13.42
C ALA A 4 35.27 9.57 -12.36
N HIS A 5 34.55 9.02 -11.36
CA HIS A 5 35.11 8.12 -10.38
C HIS A 5 35.70 6.92 -11.14
N LYS A 6 37.02 6.89 -11.26
CA LYS A 6 37.74 5.77 -11.88
C LYS A 6 37.47 4.52 -11.04
N ILE A 7 36.52 3.71 -11.51
CA ILE A 7 36.34 2.36 -11.00
C ILE A 7 37.67 1.65 -11.27
N LYS A 8 38.40 1.32 -10.18
CA LYS A 8 39.59 0.49 -10.31
C LYS A 8 39.18 -0.81 -11.02
N PRO A 9 39.90 -1.24 -12.07
CA PRO A 9 39.59 -2.52 -12.69
C PRO A 9 39.67 -3.62 -11.62
N PHE A 10 38.73 -4.56 -11.72
CA PHE A 10 38.77 -5.75 -10.85
C PHE A 10 40.17 -6.38 -10.94
N PRO A 11 40.77 -6.77 -9.81
CA PRO A 11 42.02 -7.48 -9.82
C PRO A 11 41.88 -8.74 -10.67
N GLU A 12 42.96 -9.09 -11.37
CA GLU A 12 43.03 -10.26 -12.25
C GLU A 12 42.45 -11.53 -11.56
N PRO A 13 41.86 -12.46 -12.33
CA PRO A 13 41.26 -13.65 -11.74
C PRO A 13 42.26 -14.40 -10.87
N PRO A 14 41.84 -14.83 -9.67
CA PRO A 14 42.76 -15.39 -8.69
C PRO A 14 43.40 -16.70 -9.21
N LYS A 15 44.70 -16.83 -8.95
CA LYS A 15 45.41 -18.07 -9.11
C LYS A 15 44.75 -19.13 -8.22
N GLU A 16 44.83 -20.38 -8.64
CA GLU A 16 44.19 -21.61 -8.11
C GLU A 16 44.27 -21.86 -6.59
N ASN A 17 43.98 -21.00 -5.70
CA ASN A 17 43.85 -21.23 -4.26
C ASN A 17 43.38 -19.99 -3.48
N TRP A 18 42.53 -19.13 -4.13
CA TRP A 18 41.99 -17.99 -3.43
C TRP A 18 40.65 -18.33 -2.78
N ILE A 19 40.57 -18.04 -1.49
CA ILE A 19 39.32 -18.10 -0.74
C ILE A 19 38.64 -16.74 -0.89
N SER A 20 37.50 -16.70 -1.55
CA SER A 20 36.72 -15.45 -1.78
C SER A 20 35.93 -15.03 -0.55
N SER A 21 35.51 -15.97 0.29
CA SER A 21 34.78 -15.67 1.52
C SER A 21 34.93 -16.80 2.55
N VAL A 22 34.97 -16.43 3.82
CA VAL A 22 35.01 -17.37 4.95
C VAL A 22 33.84 -17.06 5.87
N MET A 23 32.99 -18.05 6.12
CA MET A 23 31.91 -17.93 7.07
C MET A 23 32.36 -18.43 8.45
N ILE A 24 32.31 -17.58 9.45
CA ILE A 24 32.69 -17.89 10.82
C ILE A 24 31.43 -17.91 11.68
N ARG A 25 31.18 -19.04 12.34
CA ARG A 25 30.11 -19.14 13.33
C ARG A 25 30.70 -18.83 14.71
N VAL A 26 30.18 -17.76 15.32
CA VAL A 26 30.56 -17.36 16.68
C VAL A 26 29.60 -18.01 17.68
N ASP A 27 30.12 -18.49 18.81
CA ASP A 27 29.31 -19.08 19.86
C ASP A 27 28.42 -18.02 20.53
N LYS A 28 27.23 -18.44 21.00
CA LYS A 28 26.23 -17.54 21.61
C LYS A 28 26.72 -16.79 22.84
N SER A 29 27.74 -17.32 23.52
CA SER A 29 28.34 -16.73 24.72
C SER A 29 29.37 -15.62 24.43
N SER A 30 29.80 -15.49 23.18
CA SER A 30 30.87 -14.55 22.78
C SER A 30 30.30 -13.29 22.17
N ASP A 31 30.90 -12.14 22.48
CA ASP A 31 30.55 -10.87 21.88
C ASP A 31 31.04 -10.81 20.43
N ILE A 32 30.10 -10.84 19.49
CA ILE A 32 30.36 -10.83 18.05
C ILE A 32 31.19 -9.62 17.64
N ASN A 33 30.97 -8.44 18.24
CA ASN A 33 31.69 -7.23 17.91
C ASN A 33 33.15 -7.32 18.32
N LYS A 34 33.43 -7.92 19.47
CA LYS A 34 34.78 -8.12 19.96
C LYS A 34 35.56 -9.08 19.06
N VAL A 35 34.90 -10.20 18.66
CA VAL A 35 35.51 -11.17 17.75
C VAL A 35 35.77 -10.53 16.38
N ALA A 36 34.83 -9.76 15.84
CA ALA A 36 35.00 -9.04 14.58
C ALA A 36 36.15 -8.04 14.64
N TYR A 37 36.27 -7.29 15.74
CA TYR A 37 37.38 -6.34 15.96
C TYR A 37 38.71 -7.06 16.02
N ASP A 38 38.83 -8.16 16.74
CA ASP A 38 40.07 -8.94 16.87
C ASP A 38 40.51 -9.51 15.52
N ILE A 39 39.58 -10.00 14.71
CA ILE A 39 39.83 -10.48 13.33
C ILE A 39 40.34 -9.30 12.47
N MET A 40 39.64 -8.17 12.49
CA MET A 40 40.07 -6.98 11.75
C MET A 40 41.46 -6.55 12.15
N LYS A 41 41.74 -6.41 13.45
CA LYS A 41 43.03 -6.00 13.96
C LYS A 41 44.18 -6.93 13.56
N LYS A 42 43.90 -8.22 13.50
CA LYS A 42 44.91 -9.25 13.20
C LYS A 42 45.21 -9.37 11.69
N TYR A 43 44.21 -9.23 10.84
CA TYR A 43 44.33 -9.58 9.42
C TYR A 43 44.24 -8.40 8.46
N THR A 44 43.66 -7.24 8.82
CA THR A 44 43.55 -6.07 7.91
C THR A 44 44.90 -5.48 7.51
N LYS A 45 45.93 -5.66 8.28
CA LYS A 45 47.29 -5.22 7.92
C LYS A 45 47.95 -6.05 6.80
N ALA A 46 47.52 -7.28 6.64
CA ALA A 46 48.10 -8.24 5.68
C ALA A 46 47.23 -8.46 4.47
N TYR A 47 45.90 -8.30 4.58
CA TYR A 47 44.88 -8.61 3.55
C TYR A 47 43.82 -7.56 3.60
N ASP A 48 43.26 -7.18 2.43
CA ASP A 48 42.08 -6.31 2.34
C ASP A 48 40.79 -7.09 2.68
N ILE A 49 40.62 -7.37 3.98
CA ILE A 49 39.49 -8.17 4.48
C ILE A 49 38.37 -7.27 4.96
N ARG A 50 37.16 -7.52 4.48
CA ARG A 50 35.93 -6.92 5.02
C ARG A 50 35.21 -7.90 5.93
N VAL A 51 35.06 -7.55 7.19
CA VAL A 51 34.25 -8.34 8.13
C VAL A 51 32.81 -7.85 8.04
N ILE A 52 31.91 -8.74 7.62
CA ILE A 52 30.46 -8.46 7.52
C ILE A 52 29.76 -9.20 8.65
N ILE A 53 29.17 -8.45 9.58
CA ILE A 53 28.36 -9.02 10.66
C ILE A 53 26.93 -9.16 10.13
N SER A 54 26.50 -10.41 9.89
CA SER A 54 25.17 -10.71 9.33
C SER A 54 24.03 -10.10 10.14
N LYS A 55 24.17 -9.96 11.47
CA LYS A 55 23.17 -9.39 12.34
C LYS A 55 22.98 -7.88 12.09
N ASP A 56 24.06 -7.13 11.91
CA ASP A 56 23.98 -5.69 11.65
C ASP A 56 23.46 -5.42 10.24
N MET A 57 23.88 -6.20 9.26
CA MET A 57 23.36 -6.13 7.90
C MET A 57 21.85 -6.42 7.83
N MET A 58 21.38 -7.46 8.54
CA MET A 58 19.96 -7.75 8.64
C MET A 58 19.19 -6.61 9.32
N ARG A 59 19.75 -6.00 10.34
CA ARG A 59 19.14 -4.89 11.07
C ARG A 59 19.02 -3.65 10.20
N ASP A 60 20.05 -3.34 9.44
CA ASP A 60 20.06 -2.20 8.51
C ASP A 60 19.06 -2.40 7.35
N ILE A 61 19.01 -3.61 6.81
CA ILE A 61 18.03 -3.97 5.77
C ILE A 61 16.60 -3.87 6.34
N ALA A 62 16.36 -4.44 7.51
CA ALA A 62 15.07 -4.38 8.17
C ALA A 62 14.65 -2.92 8.45
N GLY A 63 15.58 -2.07 8.92
CA GLY A 63 15.32 -0.64 9.13
C GLY A 63 14.97 0.11 7.85
N LYS A 64 15.70 -0.15 6.76
CA LYS A 64 15.39 0.44 5.45
C LYS A 64 14.02 -0.01 4.93
N LEU A 65 13.70 -1.30 5.05
CA LEU A 65 12.40 -1.84 4.66
C LEU A 65 11.26 -1.24 5.49
N GLN A 66 11.49 -1.06 6.80
CA GLN A 66 10.53 -0.41 7.69
C GLN A 66 10.23 1.03 7.24
N ASN A 67 11.25 1.81 6.90
CA ASN A 67 11.08 3.18 6.43
C ASN A 67 10.31 3.23 5.10
N ILE A 68 10.64 2.37 4.15
CA ILE A 68 9.92 2.26 2.86
C ILE A 68 8.46 1.87 3.10
N SER A 69 8.23 0.90 3.97
CA SER A 69 6.88 0.47 4.34
C SER A 69 6.06 1.61 4.94
N THR A 70 6.65 2.40 5.84
CA THR A 70 6.00 3.57 6.45
C THR A 70 5.64 4.63 5.41
N LEU A 71 6.52 4.90 4.45
CA LEU A 71 6.23 5.81 3.33
C LEU A 71 5.08 5.31 2.45
N ILE A 72 5.07 4.02 2.13
CA ILE A 72 4.00 3.40 1.34
C ILE A 72 2.66 3.51 2.06
N TYR A 73 2.60 3.22 3.37
CA TYR A 73 1.38 3.38 4.15
C TYR A 73 0.91 4.84 4.22
N GLY A 74 1.83 5.79 4.39
CA GLY A 74 1.52 7.22 4.37
C GLY A 74 0.92 7.67 3.03
N LEU A 75 1.56 7.32 1.92
CA LEU A 75 1.07 7.61 0.58
C LEU A 75 -0.29 6.96 0.31
N SER A 76 -0.45 5.69 0.68
CA SER A 76 -1.72 4.98 0.52
C SER A 76 -2.86 5.65 1.30
N GLY A 77 -2.58 6.15 2.50
CA GLY A 77 -3.54 6.91 3.30
C GLY A 77 -3.97 8.21 2.61
N VAL A 78 -3.02 8.96 2.04
CA VAL A 78 -3.31 10.19 1.28
C VAL A 78 -4.16 9.88 0.04
N PHE A 79 -3.81 8.87 -0.75
CA PHE A 79 -4.62 8.46 -1.90
C PHE A 79 -6.03 8.03 -1.52
N TRP A 80 -6.18 7.33 -0.40
CA TRP A 80 -7.48 6.93 0.11
C TRP A 80 -8.34 8.13 0.51
N LEU A 81 -7.76 9.14 1.18
CA LEU A 81 -8.46 10.39 1.51
C LEU A 81 -8.89 11.16 0.26
N ILE A 82 -8.03 11.24 -0.76
CA ILE A 82 -8.37 11.89 -2.03
C ILE A 82 -9.53 11.14 -2.71
N ALA A 83 -9.49 9.80 -2.75
CA ALA A 83 -10.55 9.00 -3.33
C ALA A 83 -11.90 9.22 -2.63
N VAL A 84 -11.91 9.25 -1.29
CA VAL A 84 -13.12 9.58 -0.51
C VAL A 84 -13.62 10.97 -0.85
N GLY A 85 -12.72 11.96 -0.91
CA GLY A 85 -13.08 13.34 -1.25
C GLY A 85 -13.73 13.49 -2.64
N VAL A 86 -13.15 12.83 -3.64
CA VAL A 86 -13.72 12.80 -5.01
C VAL A 86 -15.10 12.15 -5.01
N LEU A 87 -15.27 11.02 -4.33
CA LEU A 87 -16.57 10.35 -4.25
C LEU A 87 -17.62 11.19 -3.54
N VAL A 88 -17.26 11.91 -2.48
CA VAL A 88 -18.18 12.85 -1.79
C VAL A 88 -18.67 13.93 -2.75
N ILE A 89 -17.78 14.49 -3.57
CA ILE A 89 -18.14 15.51 -4.58
C ILE A 89 -19.07 14.91 -5.63
N VAL A 90 -18.71 13.76 -6.21
CA VAL A 90 -19.51 13.09 -7.25
C VAL A 90 -20.89 12.74 -6.73
N PHE A 91 -21.01 12.11 -5.56
CA PHE A 91 -22.31 11.80 -4.97
C PHE A 91 -23.11 13.05 -4.63
N SER A 92 -22.45 14.13 -4.15
CA SER A 92 -23.13 15.40 -3.86
C SER A 92 -23.73 16.03 -5.14
N MET A 93 -23.00 15.99 -6.25
CA MET A 93 -23.49 16.49 -7.55
C MET A 93 -24.65 15.63 -8.07
N THR A 94 -24.48 14.31 -8.12
CA THR A 94 -25.51 13.37 -8.59
C THR A 94 -26.81 13.52 -7.78
N LEU A 95 -26.68 13.63 -6.45
CA LEU A 95 -27.85 13.78 -5.59
C LEU A 95 -28.51 15.16 -5.76
N ASN A 96 -27.73 16.20 -6.08
CA ASN A 96 -28.27 17.51 -6.37
C ASN A 96 -29.09 17.53 -7.66
N GLU A 97 -28.62 16.82 -8.70
CA GLU A 97 -29.36 16.67 -9.96
C GLU A 97 -30.65 15.89 -9.78
N ARG A 98 -30.69 14.88 -8.92
CA ARG A 98 -31.84 14.03 -8.64
C ARG A 98 -32.77 14.53 -7.51
N LYS A 99 -32.56 15.73 -6.99
CA LYS A 99 -33.38 16.31 -5.92
C LYS A 99 -34.88 16.27 -6.22
N ARG A 100 -35.26 16.56 -7.46
CA ARG A 100 -36.67 16.56 -7.88
C ARG A 100 -37.30 15.18 -7.79
N GLU A 101 -36.58 14.13 -8.17
CA GLU A 101 -37.02 12.73 -8.06
C GLU A 101 -37.27 12.36 -6.59
N PHE A 102 -36.34 12.74 -5.70
CA PHE A 102 -36.49 12.50 -4.27
C PHE A 102 -37.65 13.29 -3.65
N ALA A 103 -37.90 14.51 -4.12
CA ALA A 103 -39.04 15.31 -3.69
C ALA A 103 -40.36 14.63 -4.09
N LEU A 104 -40.49 14.12 -5.33
CA LEU A 104 -41.64 13.36 -5.79
C LEU A 104 -41.89 12.10 -4.96
N LEU A 105 -40.83 11.33 -4.66
CA LEU A 105 -40.94 10.16 -3.80
C LEU A 105 -41.45 10.51 -2.39
N ARG A 106 -41.07 11.68 -1.85
CA ARG A 106 -41.58 12.16 -0.56
C ARG A 106 -43.08 12.53 -0.62
N ILE A 107 -43.51 13.15 -1.69
CA ILE A 107 -44.96 13.45 -1.90
C ILE A 107 -45.77 12.15 -1.97
N LEU A 108 -45.22 11.10 -2.60
CA LEU A 108 -45.82 9.75 -2.65
C LEU A 108 -45.74 8.99 -1.31
N GLY A 109 -45.25 9.63 -0.22
CA GLY A 109 -45.24 9.07 1.13
C GLY A 109 -43.95 8.34 1.52
N ALA A 110 -42.86 8.46 0.75
CA ALA A 110 -41.59 7.86 1.15
C ALA A 110 -41.01 8.55 2.40
N THR A 111 -40.66 7.73 3.40
CA THR A 111 -40.05 8.25 4.63
C THR A 111 -38.60 8.63 4.38
N ARG A 112 -38.05 9.57 5.20
CA ARG A 112 -36.64 9.97 5.13
C ARG A 112 -35.68 8.77 5.24
N LYS A 113 -36.01 7.79 6.08
CA LYS A 113 -35.22 6.56 6.26
C LYS A 113 -35.16 5.72 4.95
N LYS A 114 -36.29 5.58 4.26
CA LYS A 114 -36.33 4.85 2.99
C LYS A 114 -35.51 5.54 1.92
N LEU A 115 -35.59 6.88 1.83
CA LEU A 115 -34.78 7.65 0.88
C LEU A 115 -33.28 7.52 1.14
N SER A 116 -32.87 7.70 2.39
CA SER A 116 -31.46 7.51 2.75
C SER A 116 -30.97 6.08 2.49
N ALA A 117 -31.80 5.09 2.73
CA ALA A 117 -31.46 3.68 2.45
C ALA A 117 -31.25 3.42 0.95
N ILE A 118 -32.08 4.03 0.08
CA ILE A 118 -31.90 3.93 -1.38
C ILE A 118 -30.54 4.50 -1.79
N ILE A 119 -30.19 5.70 -1.31
CA ILE A 119 -28.93 6.37 -1.63
C ILE A 119 -27.73 5.53 -1.16
N ILE A 120 -27.79 5.01 0.07
CA ILE A 120 -26.71 4.18 0.64
C ILE A 120 -26.57 2.86 -0.14
N ASN A 121 -27.67 2.19 -0.49
CA ASN A 121 -27.61 0.98 -1.27
C ASN A 121 -27.08 1.21 -2.69
N GLU A 122 -27.49 2.29 -3.36
CA GLU A 122 -26.96 2.68 -4.67
C GLU A 122 -25.44 2.93 -4.60
N SER A 123 -24.99 3.69 -3.61
CA SER A 123 -23.57 3.95 -3.41
C SER A 123 -22.77 2.69 -3.05
N LEU A 124 -23.37 1.76 -2.30
CA LEU A 124 -22.74 0.48 -1.98
C LEU A 124 -22.57 -0.39 -3.25
N MET A 125 -23.59 -0.44 -4.11
CA MET A 125 -23.49 -1.19 -5.37
C MET A 125 -22.40 -0.63 -6.28
N ILE A 126 -22.35 0.70 -6.45
CA ILE A 126 -21.34 1.36 -7.28
C ILE A 126 -19.94 1.11 -6.72
N SER A 127 -19.74 1.29 -5.42
CA SER A 127 -18.45 1.07 -4.80
C SER A 127 -18.03 -0.40 -4.75
N ALA A 128 -18.96 -1.34 -4.61
CA ALA A 128 -18.67 -2.77 -4.67
C ALA A 128 -18.21 -3.22 -6.07
N ILE A 129 -18.81 -2.70 -7.13
CA ILE A 129 -18.36 -2.95 -8.50
C ILE A 129 -16.96 -2.36 -8.71
N GLY A 130 -16.75 -1.11 -8.31
CA GLY A 130 -15.43 -0.46 -8.37
C GLY A 130 -14.37 -1.18 -7.57
N ALA A 131 -14.70 -1.63 -6.35
CA ALA A 131 -13.83 -2.42 -5.49
C ALA A 131 -13.44 -3.76 -6.14
N SER A 132 -14.39 -4.45 -6.77
CA SER A 132 -14.13 -5.71 -7.49
C SER A 132 -13.11 -5.50 -8.62
N ILE A 133 -13.34 -4.48 -9.45
CA ILE A 133 -12.42 -4.14 -10.54
C ILE A 133 -11.05 -3.75 -9.98
N GLY A 134 -11.01 -2.90 -8.94
CA GLY A 134 -9.76 -2.46 -8.31
C GLY A 134 -8.95 -3.61 -7.72
N VAL A 135 -9.58 -4.55 -7.02
CA VAL A 135 -8.91 -5.73 -6.46
C VAL A 135 -8.38 -6.64 -7.55
N ILE A 136 -9.14 -6.87 -8.62
CA ILE A 136 -8.69 -7.69 -9.76
C ILE A 136 -7.49 -7.06 -10.45
N LEU A 137 -7.56 -5.77 -10.78
CA LEU A 137 -6.45 -5.06 -11.41
C LEU A 137 -5.22 -5.03 -10.50
N GLY A 138 -5.40 -4.76 -9.21
CA GLY A 138 -4.33 -4.80 -8.22
C GLY A 138 -3.67 -6.17 -8.13
N ALA A 139 -4.45 -7.25 -8.12
CA ALA A 139 -3.94 -8.61 -8.13
C ALA A 139 -3.11 -8.90 -9.39
N ILE A 140 -3.61 -8.54 -10.57
CA ILE A 140 -2.89 -8.73 -11.85
C ILE A 140 -1.53 -8.00 -11.79
N ILE A 141 -1.51 -6.75 -11.34
CA ILE A 141 -0.27 -5.96 -11.22
C ILE A 141 0.71 -6.65 -10.26
N ILE A 142 0.26 -7.00 -9.05
CA ILE A 142 1.13 -7.61 -8.04
C ILE A 142 1.70 -8.93 -8.54
N PHE A 143 0.90 -9.82 -9.12
CA PHE A 143 1.38 -11.09 -9.64
C PHE A 143 2.35 -10.93 -10.82
N SER A 144 2.09 -10.00 -11.74
CA SER A 144 2.99 -9.72 -12.87
C SER A 144 4.32 -9.13 -12.41
N PHE A 145 4.31 -8.20 -11.45
CA PHE A 145 5.54 -7.61 -10.90
C PHE A 145 6.32 -8.58 -10.03
N SER A 146 5.68 -9.53 -9.35
CA SER A 146 6.38 -10.51 -8.51
C SER A 146 7.35 -11.36 -9.30
N THR A 147 6.96 -11.79 -10.50
CA THR A 147 7.82 -12.56 -11.42
C THR A 147 9.01 -11.71 -11.90
N LEU A 148 8.77 -10.47 -12.30
CA LEU A 148 9.82 -9.57 -12.75
C LEU A 148 10.86 -9.27 -11.66
N ILE A 149 10.42 -9.05 -10.42
CA ILE A 149 11.30 -8.78 -9.28
C ILE A 149 12.14 -10.03 -8.95
N SER A 150 11.56 -11.21 -8.97
CA SER A 150 12.25 -12.47 -8.74
C SER A 150 13.38 -12.70 -9.75
N ASP A 151 13.11 -12.43 -11.02
CA ASP A 151 14.07 -12.65 -12.11
C ASP A 151 15.22 -11.62 -12.10
N TYR A 152 14.93 -10.35 -11.76
CA TYR A 152 15.95 -9.29 -11.76
C TYR A 152 16.82 -9.25 -10.50
N ILE A 153 16.27 -9.57 -9.33
CA ILE A 153 16.99 -9.45 -8.07
C ILE A 153 17.64 -10.79 -7.66
N GLY A 154 17.25 -11.90 -8.29
CA GLY A 154 17.79 -13.24 -7.98
C GLY A 154 17.47 -13.71 -6.56
N LEU A 155 16.53 -13.06 -5.88
CA LEU A 155 16.05 -13.47 -4.57
C LEU A 155 14.81 -14.35 -4.75
N PRO A 156 14.73 -15.51 -4.07
CA PRO A 156 13.51 -16.28 -4.08
C PRO A 156 12.38 -15.41 -3.46
N TYR A 157 11.46 -14.96 -4.30
CA TYR A 157 10.28 -14.23 -3.83
C TYR A 157 9.41 -15.21 -3.03
N LEU A 158 9.47 -15.07 -1.72
CA LEU A 158 8.62 -15.82 -0.81
C LEU A 158 7.19 -15.24 -0.90
N LEU A 159 6.40 -15.79 -1.81
CA LEU A 159 4.97 -15.49 -1.84
C LEU A 159 4.37 -15.84 -0.47
N PRO A 160 3.61 -14.93 0.13
CA PRO A 160 2.84 -15.25 1.34
C PRO A 160 1.92 -16.44 1.09
N SER A 161 1.51 -17.13 2.14
CA SER A 161 0.57 -18.24 2.00
C SER A 161 -0.71 -17.79 1.28
N TRP A 162 -1.30 -18.65 0.47
CA TRP A 162 -2.53 -18.36 -0.28
C TRP A 162 -3.65 -17.82 0.61
N GLY A 163 -3.76 -18.31 1.86
CA GLY A 163 -4.74 -17.81 2.83
C GLY A 163 -4.50 -16.34 3.21
N PHE A 164 -3.25 -15.92 3.32
CA PHE A 164 -2.90 -14.53 3.62
C PHE A 164 -3.19 -13.60 2.43
N ILE A 165 -2.94 -14.05 1.21
CA ILE A 165 -3.27 -13.30 -0.02
C ILE A 165 -4.79 -13.10 -0.12
N LEU A 166 -5.58 -14.17 0.06
CA LEU A 166 -7.03 -14.08 0.06
C LEU A 166 -7.57 -13.16 1.16
N PHE A 167 -6.97 -13.21 2.35
CA PHE A 167 -7.35 -12.31 3.45
C PHE A 167 -7.12 -10.85 3.10
N ILE A 168 -5.97 -10.50 2.52
CA ILE A 168 -5.67 -9.13 2.09
C ILE A 168 -6.62 -8.68 0.98
N MET A 169 -6.89 -9.54 -0.02
CA MET A 169 -7.83 -9.22 -1.10
C MET A 169 -9.23 -8.95 -0.56
N LEU A 170 -9.72 -9.79 0.35
CA LEU A 170 -11.02 -9.63 0.98
C LEU A 170 -11.09 -8.35 1.84
N ALA A 171 -10.06 -8.11 2.65
CA ALA A 171 -9.97 -6.90 3.47
C ALA A 171 -9.96 -5.63 2.61
N SER A 172 -9.17 -5.62 1.53
CA SER A 172 -9.11 -4.51 0.58
C SER A 172 -10.45 -4.29 -0.13
N PHE A 173 -11.14 -5.36 -0.53
CA PHE A 173 -12.48 -5.30 -1.12
C PHE A 173 -13.48 -4.66 -0.15
N ILE A 174 -13.54 -5.13 1.09
CA ILE A 174 -14.46 -4.60 2.12
C ILE A 174 -14.18 -3.12 2.38
N LEU A 175 -12.91 -2.75 2.58
CA LEU A 175 -12.52 -1.37 2.80
C LEU A 175 -12.90 -0.46 1.62
N ALA A 176 -12.66 -0.89 0.39
CA ALA A 176 -13.02 -0.13 -0.80
C ALA A 176 -14.53 -0.03 -1.00
N ALA A 177 -15.29 -1.11 -0.77
CA ALA A 177 -16.75 -1.12 -0.89
C ALA A 177 -17.45 -0.21 0.14
N LEU A 178 -16.86 -0.03 1.33
CA LEU A 178 -17.40 0.85 2.37
C LEU A 178 -17.18 2.34 2.08
N VAL A 179 -16.26 2.71 1.20
CA VAL A 179 -15.98 4.12 0.87
C VAL A 179 -17.19 4.81 0.27
N GLY A 180 -17.94 4.16 -0.63
CA GLY A 180 -19.14 4.73 -1.26
C GLY A 180 -20.25 5.08 -0.25
N PRO A 181 -20.71 4.14 0.58
CA PRO A 181 -21.66 4.42 1.64
C PRO A 181 -21.21 5.52 2.59
N LEU A 182 -19.95 5.53 3.01
CA LEU A 182 -19.39 6.60 3.86
C LEU A 182 -19.42 7.96 3.17
N ALA A 183 -19.02 8.02 1.91
CA ALA A 183 -19.05 9.26 1.13
C ALA A 183 -20.48 9.77 0.90
N SER A 184 -21.43 8.89 0.65
CA SER A 184 -22.82 9.25 0.41
C SER A 184 -23.60 9.58 1.68
N LEU A 185 -23.14 9.13 2.85
CA LEU A 185 -23.83 9.32 4.13
C LEU A 185 -24.07 10.80 4.44
N TYR A 186 -23.06 11.66 4.24
CA TYR A 186 -23.17 13.10 4.44
C TYR A 186 -24.26 13.71 3.55
N SER A 187 -24.27 13.35 2.27
CA SER A 187 -25.24 13.84 1.30
C SER A 187 -26.64 13.29 1.55
N ALA A 188 -26.75 12.04 1.96
CA ALA A 188 -28.02 11.40 2.33
C ALA A 188 -28.68 12.07 3.54
N ILE A 189 -27.89 12.43 4.56
CA ILE A 189 -28.38 13.15 5.74
C ILE A 189 -28.83 14.56 5.36
N LYS A 190 -28.06 15.25 4.51
CA LYS A 190 -28.38 16.61 4.05
C LYS A 190 -29.71 16.66 3.29
N ILE A 191 -29.93 15.73 2.37
CA ILE A 191 -31.19 15.64 1.60
C ILE A 191 -32.35 15.26 2.52
N GLY A 192 -32.14 14.36 3.48
CA GLY A 192 -33.15 14.00 4.46
C GLY A 192 -33.63 15.20 5.31
N ARG A 193 -32.83 16.24 5.46
CA ARG A 193 -33.14 17.45 6.24
C ARG A 193 -33.69 18.62 5.42
N SER A 194 -33.51 18.62 4.09
CA SER A 194 -34.04 19.70 3.25
C SER A 194 -35.58 19.69 3.23
N ASP A 195 -36.18 20.81 3.54
CA ASP A 195 -37.62 20.98 3.47
C ASP A 195 -38.10 20.96 2.02
N VAL A 196 -39.10 20.13 1.74
CA VAL A 196 -39.69 19.93 0.40
C VAL A 196 -40.25 21.26 -0.15
N TYR A 197 -40.70 22.15 0.74
CA TYR A 197 -41.27 23.44 0.40
C TYR A 197 -40.29 24.42 -0.25
N LEU A 198 -39.05 24.41 0.17
CA LEU A 198 -38.02 25.31 -0.35
C LEU A 198 -37.52 24.88 -1.73
N THR A 199 -37.47 23.57 -2.00
CA THR A 199 -36.94 23.02 -3.25
C THR A 199 -37.89 23.27 -4.46
N MET A 200 -39.18 23.46 -4.21
CA MET A 200 -40.14 23.78 -5.27
C MET A 200 -40.18 25.30 -5.61
N ARG A 201 -39.82 26.15 -4.66
CA ARG A 201 -39.87 27.61 -4.83
C ARG A 201 -38.64 28.23 -5.48
N GLU A 202 -37.52 27.51 -5.49
CA GLU A 202 -36.28 28.01 -6.13
C GLU A 202 -36.26 27.86 -7.66
N ASN A 203 -37.28 27.27 -8.27
CA ASN A 203 -37.37 27.03 -9.71
C ASN A 203 -38.62 27.63 -10.38
N GLU A 204 -39.32 28.57 -9.73
CA GLU A 204 -40.27 29.50 -10.35
C GLU A 204 -39.63 30.90 -10.52
#